data_64503990b86febded8760eaee98c455e
#
_entry.id   64503990b86febded8760eaee98c455e
#
_cell.length_a   1.000
_cell.length_b   1.000
_cell.length_c   1.000
_cell.angle_alpha   90.00
_cell.angle_beta   90.00
_cell.angle_gamma   90.00
#
_symmetry.space_group_name_H-M   'P 1'
#
loop_
_entity.id
_entity.type
_entity.pdbx_description
1 polymer ?
#
loop_
_entity_poly.entity_id
_entity_poly.type
_entity_poly.pdbx_seq_one_letter_code
_entity_poly.pdbx_strand_id
1 'polypeptide(L)'
;MNEAKKMKKSITLPFDDNSKRLIIILVVLLFVTGITKSSQFLNVGNIQSIGKQLTEYGLMSLGMGVCMLSGGIDLSTVYIANLCGISAGLIIQSNTSGAAGIVLACVVALVVGALCGIFNGFLVSFLNIPPMLATLGSYELYMGISIVLSQGSTVSADGRFNILSAMTIFGIPLPFILFLLCTVILTLIMSKTSFGNKVYLVGTNAKSSKFAGINVK
;
A
#
# COMPACT_ATOMS: atom_id res chain seq x y z
N MET A 1 -14.37 -43.83 -35.98
CA MET A 1 -12.93 -44.10 -35.85
C MET A 1 -12.20 -42.77 -36.05
N ASN A 2 -11.44 -42.32 -35.07
CA ASN A 2 -10.59 -41.13 -35.04
C ASN A 2 -11.22 -39.74 -34.84
N GLU A 3 -11.58 -39.42 -33.59
CA GLU A 3 -11.38 -38.06 -33.06
C GLU A 3 -10.92 -38.08 -31.60
N ALA A 4 -10.02 -39.00 -31.28
CA ALA A 4 -9.21 -38.93 -30.05
C ALA A 4 -7.93 -38.13 -30.33
N LYS A 5 -8.04 -36.90 -30.87
CA LYS A 5 -6.87 -36.07 -31.16
C LYS A 5 -6.66 -35.09 -30.04
N LYS A 6 -5.78 -35.49 -29.07
CA LYS A 6 -4.88 -34.66 -28.30
C LYS A 6 -5.43 -33.29 -27.85
N MET A 7 -6.14 -33.25 -26.76
CA MET A 7 -6.06 -32.11 -25.86
C MET A 7 -4.64 -32.08 -25.25
N LYS A 8 -3.72 -31.49 -25.98
CA LYS A 8 -2.47 -30.97 -25.42
C LYS A 8 -2.88 -29.89 -24.44
N LYS A 9 -2.94 -30.24 -23.16
CA LYS A 9 -3.11 -29.32 -22.07
C LYS A 9 -1.86 -28.43 -22.08
N SER A 10 -1.89 -27.39 -22.94
CA SER A 10 -0.92 -26.29 -22.81
C SER A 10 -1.13 -25.73 -21.42
N ILE A 11 -0.13 -25.81 -20.56
CA ILE A 11 -0.06 -25.05 -19.34
C ILE A 11 0.02 -23.59 -19.81
N THR A 12 -1.12 -23.01 -20.13
CA THR A 12 -1.23 -21.55 -20.30
C THR A 12 -1.14 -20.99 -18.90
N LEU A 13 0.05 -20.48 -18.55
CA LEU A 13 0.18 -19.62 -17.41
C LEU A 13 -0.90 -18.54 -17.53
N PRO A 14 -1.65 -18.24 -16.47
CA PRO A 14 -2.81 -17.32 -16.51
C PRO A 14 -2.39 -15.86 -16.62
N PHE A 15 -1.29 -15.59 -17.34
CA PHE A 15 -0.80 -14.24 -17.55
C PHE A 15 -1.28 -13.73 -18.90
N ASP A 16 -2.00 -12.63 -18.87
CA ASP A 16 -2.30 -11.80 -20.04
C ASP A 16 -1.00 -11.44 -20.78
N ASP A 17 -1.06 -11.22 -22.09
CA ASP A 17 0.11 -10.92 -22.92
C ASP A 17 0.85 -9.65 -22.46
N ASN A 18 0.14 -8.69 -21.88
CA ASN A 18 0.76 -7.53 -21.24
C ASN A 18 1.59 -7.92 -20.01
N SER A 19 1.10 -8.82 -19.17
CA SER A 19 1.84 -9.32 -18.01
C SER A 19 3.10 -10.07 -18.42
N LYS A 20 3.06 -10.86 -19.49
CA LYS A 20 4.23 -11.55 -20.04
C LYS A 20 5.30 -10.54 -20.49
N ARG A 21 4.90 -9.48 -21.22
CA ARG A 21 5.82 -8.41 -21.66
C ARG A 21 6.48 -7.72 -20.47
N LEU A 22 5.71 -7.39 -19.43
CA LEU A 22 6.24 -6.75 -18.22
C LEU A 22 7.24 -7.65 -17.49
N ILE A 23 6.95 -8.95 -17.38
CA ILE A 23 7.88 -9.92 -16.79
C ILE A 23 9.17 -10.02 -17.60
N ILE A 24 9.08 -10.06 -18.94
CA ILE A 24 10.26 -10.10 -19.81
C ILE A 24 11.11 -8.84 -19.61
N ILE A 25 10.48 -7.65 -19.60
CA ILE A 25 11.19 -6.38 -19.37
C ILE A 25 11.87 -6.40 -18.00
N LEU A 26 11.17 -6.85 -16.95
CA LEU A 26 11.73 -6.96 -15.61
C LEU A 26 12.95 -7.88 -15.59
N VAL A 27 12.85 -9.09 -16.18
CA VAL A 27 13.95 -10.05 -16.24
C VAL A 27 15.15 -9.47 -17.00
N VAL A 28 14.92 -8.81 -18.13
CA VAL A 28 15.98 -8.15 -18.91
C VAL A 28 16.66 -7.06 -18.09
N LEU A 29 15.89 -6.22 -17.38
CA LEU A 29 16.46 -5.18 -16.51
C LEU A 29 17.30 -5.77 -15.37
N LEU A 30 16.81 -6.81 -14.71
CA LEU A 30 17.53 -7.52 -13.64
C LEU A 30 18.84 -8.13 -14.18
N PHE A 31 18.79 -8.70 -15.37
CA PHE A 31 19.97 -9.31 -16.02
C PHE A 31 21.01 -8.25 -16.39
N VAL A 32 20.58 -7.17 -17.04
CA VAL A 32 21.48 -6.06 -17.45
C VAL A 32 22.11 -5.41 -16.21
N THR A 33 21.33 -5.10 -15.18
CA THR A 33 21.86 -4.50 -13.94
C THR A 33 22.77 -5.47 -13.17
N GLY A 34 22.43 -6.76 -13.15
CA GLY A 34 23.25 -7.80 -12.54
C GLY A 34 24.61 -7.98 -13.20
N ILE A 35 24.72 -7.79 -14.53
CA ILE A 35 26.01 -7.87 -15.26
C ILE A 35 26.78 -6.56 -15.13
N THR A 36 26.14 -5.42 -15.34
CA THR A 36 26.83 -4.13 -15.42
C THR A 36 27.29 -3.62 -14.06
N LYS A 37 26.60 -3.93 -12.99
CA LYS A 37 26.83 -3.44 -11.61
C LYS A 37 26.71 -4.56 -10.58
N SER A 38 27.22 -5.74 -10.87
CA SER A 38 27.04 -6.95 -10.04
C SER A 38 27.43 -6.73 -8.57
N SER A 39 28.55 -6.10 -8.31
CA SER A 39 29.05 -5.86 -6.93
C SER A 39 28.17 -4.91 -6.12
N GLN A 40 27.48 -3.98 -6.79
CA GLN A 40 26.54 -3.05 -6.13
C GLN A 40 25.14 -3.64 -6.08
N PHE A 41 24.70 -4.27 -7.18
CA PHE A 41 23.35 -4.79 -7.32
C PHE A 41 23.08 -6.01 -6.44
N LEU A 42 24.03 -6.97 -6.42
CA LEU A 42 23.92 -8.21 -5.62
C LEU A 42 24.42 -8.06 -4.19
N ASN A 43 24.72 -6.85 -3.74
CA ASN A 43 25.10 -6.59 -2.36
C ASN A 43 23.89 -6.78 -1.42
N VAL A 44 24.13 -7.45 -0.29
CA VAL A 44 23.11 -7.69 0.76
C VAL A 44 22.44 -6.38 1.19
N GLY A 45 23.21 -5.30 1.34
CA GLY A 45 22.67 -3.98 1.69
C GLY A 45 21.70 -3.44 0.64
N ASN A 46 21.96 -3.67 -0.65
CA ASN A 46 21.03 -3.26 -1.72
C ASN A 46 19.75 -4.09 -1.70
N ILE A 47 19.84 -5.41 -1.50
CA ILE A 47 18.68 -6.30 -1.39
C ILE A 47 17.81 -5.89 -0.20
N GLN A 48 18.42 -5.56 0.94
CA GLN A 48 17.70 -5.06 2.10
C GLN A 48 17.03 -3.69 1.82
N SER A 49 17.70 -2.80 1.10
CA SER A 49 17.14 -1.50 0.68
C SER A 49 15.93 -1.68 -0.23
N ILE A 50 15.99 -2.61 -1.19
CA ILE A 50 14.86 -2.98 -2.05
C ILE A 50 13.69 -3.49 -1.19
N GLY A 51 13.96 -4.36 -0.22
CA GLY A 51 12.94 -4.86 0.70
C GLY A 51 12.23 -3.75 1.49
N LYS A 52 12.99 -2.73 1.94
CA LYS A 52 12.42 -1.56 2.65
C LYS A 52 11.53 -0.72 1.72
N GLN A 53 12.01 -0.41 0.52
CA GLN A 53 11.24 0.35 -0.48
C GLN A 53 9.97 -0.40 -0.93
N LEU A 54 10.09 -1.71 -1.12
CA LEU A 54 8.96 -2.57 -1.46
C LEU A 54 7.88 -2.54 -0.36
N THR A 55 8.28 -2.42 0.90
CA THR A 55 7.34 -2.29 2.03
C THR A 55 6.51 -1.01 1.92
N GLU A 56 7.16 0.12 1.66
CA GLU A 56 6.50 1.42 1.59
C GLU A 56 5.45 1.44 0.47
N TYR A 57 5.88 1.17 -0.76
CA TYR A 57 4.97 1.13 -1.91
C TYR A 57 3.97 -0.03 -1.83
N GLY A 58 4.38 -1.16 -1.26
CA GLY A 58 3.54 -2.34 -1.10
C GLY A 58 2.36 -2.10 -0.16
N LEU A 59 2.58 -1.47 0.99
CA LEU A 59 1.50 -1.13 1.92
C LEU A 59 0.51 -0.13 1.30
N MET A 60 1.01 0.91 0.60
CA MET A 60 0.16 1.84 -0.13
C MET A 60 -0.66 1.12 -1.22
N SER A 61 -0.03 0.19 -1.94
CA SER A 61 -0.68 -0.61 -2.98
C SER A 61 -1.77 -1.53 -2.42
N LEU A 62 -1.59 -2.10 -1.22
CA LEU A 62 -2.63 -2.88 -0.55
C LEU A 62 -3.85 -2.03 -0.22
N GLY A 63 -3.65 -0.83 0.31
CA GLY A 63 -4.75 0.12 0.59
C GLY A 63 -5.50 0.52 -0.68
N MET A 64 -4.76 0.91 -1.72
CA MET A 64 -5.32 1.22 -3.05
C MET A 64 -6.08 0.03 -3.64
N GLY A 65 -5.54 -1.19 -3.49
CA GLY A 65 -6.17 -2.43 -3.97
C GLY A 65 -7.55 -2.64 -3.36
N VAL A 66 -7.72 -2.41 -2.07
CA VAL A 66 -9.04 -2.51 -1.41
C VAL A 66 -10.01 -1.46 -1.94
N CYS A 67 -9.54 -0.21 -2.15
CA CYS A 67 -10.34 0.82 -2.79
C CYS A 67 -10.79 0.43 -4.19
N MET A 68 -9.89 -0.12 -5.01
CA MET A 68 -10.21 -0.59 -6.37
C MET A 68 -11.22 -1.74 -6.35
N LEU A 69 -11.09 -2.66 -5.40
CA LEU A 69 -12.06 -3.76 -5.22
C LEU A 69 -13.44 -3.27 -4.84
N SER A 70 -13.56 -2.12 -4.15
CA SER A 70 -14.84 -1.47 -3.86
C SER A 70 -15.41 -0.65 -5.02
N GLY A 71 -14.69 -0.56 -6.15
CA GLY A 71 -15.09 0.20 -7.34
C GLY A 71 -14.63 1.66 -7.34
N GLY A 72 -13.72 2.06 -6.44
CA GLY A 72 -13.14 3.40 -6.36
C GLY A 72 -11.64 3.42 -6.67
N ILE A 73 -11.10 4.62 -6.89
CA ILE A 73 -9.66 4.88 -6.97
C ILE A 73 -9.34 5.95 -5.94
N ASP A 74 -8.39 5.66 -5.04
CA ASP A 74 -7.92 6.62 -4.04
C ASP A 74 -6.57 7.21 -4.45
N LEU A 75 -6.61 8.43 -4.99
CA LEU A 75 -5.41 9.16 -5.40
C LEU A 75 -4.70 9.83 -4.22
N SER A 76 -5.33 9.93 -3.06
CA SER A 76 -4.79 10.62 -1.89
C SER A 76 -3.83 9.79 -1.05
N THR A 77 -3.76 8.48 -1.28
CA THR A 77 -2.98 7.51 -0.48
C THR A 77 -1.55 7.96 -0.23
N VAL A 78 -0.87 8.53 -1.23
CA VAL A 78 0.53 9.00 -1.13
C VAL A 78 0.64 10.16 -0.13
N TYR A 79 -0.26 11.16 -0.19
CA TYR A 79 -0.22 12.28 0.74
C TYR A 79 -0.78 11.96 2.12
N ILE A 80 -1.66 10.97 2.23
CA ILE A 80 -2.02 10.40 3.55
C ILE A 80 -0.78 9.80 4.20
N ALA A 81 -0.01 8.98 3.47
CA ALA A 81 1.24 8.41 3.98
C ALA A 81 2.26 9.49 4.36
N ASN A 82 2.41 10.53 3.53
CA ASN A 82 3.28 11.68 3.80
C ASN A 82 2.84 12.43 5.07
N LEU A 83 1.55 12.75 5.21
CA LEU A 83 1.00 13.43 6.38
C LEU A 83 1.18 12.61 7.67
N CYS A 84 0.96 11.30 7.60
CA CYS A 84 1.24 10.37 8.70
C CYS A 84 2.72 10.39 9.10
N GLY A 85 3.61 10.35 8.10
CA GLY A 85 5.06 10.39 8.31
C GLY A 85 5.52 11.69 8.95
N ILE A 86 5.05 12.84 8.45
CA ILE A 86 5.34 14.16 9.03
C ILE A 86 4.83 14.25 10.48
N SER A 87 3.58 13.85 10.73
CA SER A 87 2.98 13.87 12.07
C SER A 87 3.78 13.01 13.06
N ALA A 88 4.19 11.81 12.65
CA ALA A 88 5.04 10.94 13.44
C ALA A 88 6.43 11.54 13.69
N GLY A 89 7.04 12.11 12.64
CA GLY A 89 8.34 12.76 12.72
C GLY A 89 8.38 13.94 13.70
N LEU A 90 7.35 14.78 13.67
CA LEU A 90 7.22 15.92 14.61
C LEU A 90 7.09 15.46 16.06
N ILE A 91 6.37 14.37 16.33
CA ILE A 91 6.29 13.79 17.69
C ILE A 91 7.67 13.34 18.18
N ILE A 92 8.48 12.74 17.30
CA ILE A 92 9.83 12.30 17.66
C ILE A 92 10.77 13.49 17.88
N GLN A 93 10.65 14.54 17.08
CA GLN A 93 11.44 15.77 17.27
C GLN A 93 11.07 16.51 18.56
N SER A 94 9.83 16.40 19.04
CA SER A 94 9.36 17.08 20.27
C SER A 94 9.93 16.54 21.58
N ASN A 95 11.07 15.84 21.55
CA ASN A 95 11.81 15.36 22.71
C ASN A 95 11.11 14.29 23.59
N THR A 96 10.10 13.64 23.07
CA THR A 96 9.48 12.49 23.77
C THR A 96 10.49 11.33 23.83
N SER A 97 11.10 11.13 24.97
CA SER A 97 12.26 10.25 25.14
C SER A 97 11.90 8.76 25.04
N GLY A 98 12.77 7.98 24.38
CA GLY A 98 12.76 6.52 24.44
C GLY A 98 11.65 5.82 23.64
N ALA A 99 11.34 4.57 24.04
CA ALA A 99 10.36 3.72 23.38
C ALA A 99 8.93 4.30 23.40
N ALA A 100 8.58 5.05 24.44
CA ALA A 100 7.27 5.71 24.53
C ALA A 100 7.04 6.72 23.41
N GLY A 101 8.05 7.47 23.00
CA GLY A 101 7.96 8.41 21.87
C GLY A 101 7.72 7.73 20.55
N ILE A 102 8.37 6.59 20.31
CA ILE A 102 8.15 5.78 19.10
C ILE A 102 6.71 5.22 19.06
N VAL A 103 6.25 4.68 20.18
CA VAL A 103 4.87 4.16 20.27
C VAL A 103 3.86 5.27 20.03
N LEU A 104 4.05 6.44 20.66
CA LEU A 104 3.17 7.59 20.46
C LEU A 104 3.17 8.07 19.00
N ALA A 105 4.32 8.13 18.35
CA ALA A 105 4.43 8.50 16.94
C ALA A 105 3.69 7.52 16.03
N CYS A 106 3.81 6.21 16.29
CA CYS A 106 3.07 5.19 15.55
C CYS A 106 1.54 5.32 15.76
N VAL A 107 1.10 5.55 17.00
CA VAL A 107 -0.34 5.76 17.31
C VAL A 107 -0.86 7.00 16.61
N VAL A 108 -0.12 8.11 16.65
CA VAL A 108 -0.52 9.36 15.95
C VAL A 108 -0.61 9.13 14.44
N ALA A 109 0.38 8.47 13.84
CA ALA A 109 0.34 8.14 12.41
C ALA A 109 -0.91 7.31 12.04
N LEU A 110 -1.24 6.29 12.84
CA LEU A 110 -2.44 5.47 12.63
C LEU A 110 -3.73 6.27 12.77
N VAL A 111 -3.82 7.14 13.78
CA VAL A 111 -5.00 8.00 13.99
C VAL A 111 -5.16 8.98 12.84
N VAL A 112 -4.10 9.65 12.41
CA VAL A 112 -4.12 10.59 11.28
C VAL A 112 -4.56 9.88 10.01
N GLY A 113 -3.96 8.70 9.70
CA GLY A 113 -4.34 7.92 8.54
C GLY A 113 -5.80 7.46 8.58
N ALA A 114 -6.29 7.02 9.74
CA ALA A 114 -7.69 6.62 9.93
C ALA A 114 -8.64 7.82 9.73
N LEU A 115 -8.33 8.99 10.26
CA LEU A 115 -9.13 10.21 10.08
C LEU A 115 -9.20 10.63 8.62
N CYS A 116 -8.07 10.60 7.90
CA CYS A 116 -8.02 10.87 6.46
C CYS A 116 -8.87 9.87 5.67
N GLY A 117 -8.77 8.58 6.00
CA GLY A 117 -9.58 7.53 5.35
C GLY A 117 -11.08 7.68 5.63
N ILE A 118 -11.46 8.00 6.88
CA ILE A 118 -12.86 8.28 7.25
C ILE A 118 -13.37 9.51 6.49
N PHE A 119 -12.57 10.57 6.38
CA PHE A 119 -12.95 11.76 5.63
C PHE A 119 -13.18 11.46 4.15
N ASN A 120 -12.28 10.72 3.50
CA ASN A 120 -12.48 10.27 2.11
C ASN A 120 -13.72 9.39 1.95
N GLY A 121 -13.91 8.45 2.88
CA GLY A 121 -15.10 7.59 2.90
C GLY A 121 -16.38 8.39 3.06
N PHE A 122 -16.40 9.42 3.91
CA PHE A 122 -17.52 10.33 4.07
C PHE A 122 -17.86 11.08 2.77
N LEU A 123 -16.85 11.65 2.10
CA LEU A 123 -17.05 12.37 0.82
C LEU A 123 -17.68 11.46 -0.24
N VAL A 124 -17.19 10.22 -0.35
CA VAL A 124 -17.65 9.29 -1.38
C VAL A 124 -19.02 8.68 -1.04
N SER A 125 -19.19 8.18 0.19
CA SER A 125 -20.37 7.39 0.54
C SER A 125 -21.58 8.24 0.97
N PHE A 126 -21.38 9.36 1.67
CA PHE A 126 -22.48 10.21 2.14
C PHE A 126 -22.78 11.37 1.19
N LEU A 127 -21.75 12.05 0.67
CA LEU A 127 -21.94 13.14 -0.27
C LEU A 127 -22.10 12.66 -1.71
N ASN A 128 -21.91 11.36 -1.98
CA ASN A 128 -21.98 10.75 -3.31
C ASN A 128 -21.05 11.42 -4.35
N ILE A 129 -19.91 11.94 -3.89
CA ILE A 129 -18.89 12.50 -4.78
C ILE A 129 -18.16 11.33 -5.47
N PRO A 130 -17.95 11.37 -6.79
CA PRO A 130 -17.15 10.35 -7.47
C PRO A 130 -15.80 10.14 -6.79
N PRO A 131 -15.37 8.89 -6.51
CA PRO A 131 -14.16 8.61 -5.72
C PRO A 131 -12.91 9.32 -6.22
N MET A 132 -12.70 9.36 -7.53
CA MET A 132 -11.56 10.02 -8.14
C MET A 132 -11.53 11.54 -7.88
N LEU A 133 -12.68 12.21 -7.91
CA LEU A 133 -12.76 13.64 -7.62
C LEU A 133 -12.61 13.94 -6.14
N ALA A 134 -13.22 13.13 -5.28
CA ALA A 134 -13.10 13.27 -3.83
C ALA A 134 -11.65 13.10 -3.38
N THR A 135 -10.99 12.05 -3.86
CA THR A 135 -9.60 11.73 -3.46
C THR A 135 -8.56 12.64 -4.11
N LEU A 136 -8.84 13.21 -5.28
CA LEU A 136 -7.99 14.25 -5.86
C LEU A 136 -8.07 15.55 -5.05
N GLY A 137 -9.27 15.96 -4.64
CA GLY A 137 -9.43 17.13 -3.76
C GLY A 137 -8.77 16.94 -2.40
N SER A 138 -8.94 15.78 -1.77
CA SER A 138 -8.28 15.48 -0.49
C SER A 138 -6.76 15.28 -0.62
N TYR A 139 -6.25 14.83 -1.78
CA TYR A 139 -4.82 14.82 -2.10
C TYR A 139 -4.21 16.21 -1.92
N GLU A 140 -4.79 17.23 -2.58
CA GLU A 140 -4.32 18.62 -2.47
C GLU A 140 -4.46 19.17 -1.03
N LEU A 141 -5.55 18.82 -0.34
CA LEU A 141 -5.77 19.21 1.05
C LEU A 141 -4.69 18.61 1.96
N TYR A 142 -4.41 17.31 1.86
CA TYR A 142 -3.39 16.67 2.69
C TYR A 142 -1.98 17.14 2.36
N MET A 143 -1.70 17.43 1.08
CA MET A 143 -0.47 18.08 0.65
C MET A 143 -0.31 19.45 1.33
N GLY A 144 -1.33 20.28 1.28
CA GLY A 144 -1.30 21.61 1.92
C GLY A 144 -1.08 21.52 3.44
N ILE A 145 -1.82 20.64 4.13
CA ILE A 145 -1.64 20.40 5.57
C ILE A 145 -0.22 19.92 5.86
N SER A 146 0.33 19.02 5.06
CA SER A 146 1.69 18.50 5.20
C SER A 146 2.74 19.62 5.12
N ILE A 147 2.58 20.54 4.15
CA ILE A 147 3.49 21.70 3.97
C ILE A 147 3.40 22.65 5.18
N VAL A 148 2.19 22.93 5.66
CA VAL A 148 1.99 23.81 6.83
C VAL A 148 2.61 23.19 8.08
N LEU A 149 2.38 21.90 8.34
CA LEU A 149 2.94 21.22 9.51
C LEU A 149 4.46 21.11 9.48
N SER A 150 5.03 20.86 8.31
CA SER A 150 6.49 20.77 8.12
C SER A 150 7.17 22.14 7.97
N GLN A 151 6.39 23.23 7.91
CA GLN A 151 6.88 24.58 7.59
C GLN A 151 7.70 24.61 6.28
N GLY A 152 7.32 23.78 5.32
CA GLY A 152 8.03 23.64 4.04
C GLY A 152 9.43 23.02 4.13
N SER A 153 9.82 22.49 5.29
CA SER A 153 11.12 21.85 5.52
C SER A 153 11.02 20.34 5.64
N THR A 154 12.15 19.65 5.47
CA THR A 154 12.22 18.22 5.69
C THR A 154 12.13 17.90 7.18
N VAL A 155 11.12 17.12 7.56
CA VAL A 155 11.00 16.58 8.92
C VAL A 155 11.87 15.33 9.02
N SER A 156 13.03 15.47 9.67
CA SER A 156 13.92 14.34 9.93
C SER A 156 13.52 13.66 11.23
N ALA A 157 13.19 12.39 11.18
CA ALA A 157 13.07 11.58 12.37
C ALA A 157 14.48 11.18 12.80
N ASP A 158 15.06 11.85 13.83
CA ASP A 158 16.36 11.51 14.41
C ASP A 158 16.58 10.00 14.47
N GLY A 159 17.83 9.52 14.42
CA GLY A 159 18.22 8.11 14.31
C GLY A 159 17.46 7.07 15.15
N ARG A 160 16.51 7.50 15.97
CA ARG A 160 15.61 6.66 16.77
C ARG A 160 14.69 5.77 15.92
N PHE A 161 14.18 6.26 14.77
CA PHE A 161 13.43 5.43 13.82
C PHE A 161 14.33 4.47 13.02
N ASN A 162 15.62 4.78 12.93
CA ASN A 162 16.57 3.89 12.30
C ASN A 162 16.65 2.54 13.02
N ILE A 163 16.34 2.48 14.31
CA ILE A 163 16.31 1.23 15.06
C ILE A 163 15.29 0.26 14.41
N LEU A 164 14.05 0.71 14.16
CA LEU A 164 13.02 -0.14 13.53
C LEU A 164 13.33 -0.46 12.07
N SER A 165 13.84 0.51 11.32
CA SER A 165 14.16 0.33 9.90
C SER A 165 15.46 -0.43 9.66
N ALA A 166 16.40 -0.40 10.60
CA ALA A 166 17.65 -1.13 10.54
C ALA A 166 17.56 -2.55 11.11
N MET A 167 16.53 -2.85 11.92
CA MET A 167 16.34 -4.21 12.44
C MET A 167 16.14 -5.20 11.29
N THR A 168 16.92 -6.27 11.34
CA THR A 168 16.78 -7.40 10.42
C THR A 168 16.59 -8.67 11.22
N ILE A 169 15.67 -9.53 10.79
CA ILE A 169 15.44 -10.86 11.34
C ILE A 169 15.87 -11.86 10.26
N PHE A 170 16.86 -12.68 10.54
CA PHE A 170 17.49 -13.60 9.56
C PHE A 170 17.94 -12.90 8.26
N GLY A 171 18.42 -11.65 8.37
CA GLY A 171 18.86 -10.85 7.21
C GLY A 171 17.72 -10.15 6.43
N ILE A 172 16.46 -10.39 6.79
CA ILE A 172 15.29 -9.76 6.19
C ILE A 172 14.92 -8.50 6.99
N PRO A 173 14.72 -7.33 6.33
CA PRO A 173 14.30 -6.11 7.03
C PRO A 173 12.97 -6.29 7.76
N LEU A 174 12.90 -5.84 9.01
CA LEU A 174 11.68 -5.90 9.82
C LEU A 174 10.46 -5.27 9.12
N PRO A 175 10.57 -4.09 8.45
CA PRO A 175 9.46 -3.53 7.69
C PRO A 175 8.89 -4.48 6.64
N PHE A 176 9.75 -5.25 5.95
CA PHE A 176 9.30 -6.20 4.93
C PHE A 176 8.51 -7.37 5.54
N ILE A 177 8.90 -7.84 6.72
CA ILE A 177 8.16 -8.87 7.46
C ILE A 177 6.78 -8.34 7.87
N LEU A 178 6.71 -7.09 8.34
CA LEU A 178 5.43 -6.44 8.67
C LEU A 178 4.53 -6.28 7.45
N PHE A 179 5.11 -5.92 6.30
CA PHE A 179 4.36 -5.86 5.03
C PHE A 179 3.76 -7.22 4.65
N LEU A 180 4.55 -8.30 4.73
CA LEU A 180 4.05 -9.65 4.46
C LEU A 180 2.93 -10.04 5.42
N LEU A 181 3.08 -9.73 6.70
CA LEU A 181 2.04 -9.98 7.71
C LEU A 181 0.76 -9.22 7.37
N CYS A 182 0.84 -7.92 7.07
CA CYS A 182 -0.30 -7.12 6.64
C CYS A 182 -0.96 -7.68 5.38
N THR A 183 -0.16 -8.14 4.41
CA THR A 183 -0.65 -8.77 3.18
C THR A 183 -1.46 -10.03 3.48
N VAL A 184 -0.93 -10.90 4.34
CA VAL A 184 -1.62 -12.14 4.75
C VAL A 184 -2.94 -11.80 5.48
N ILE A 185 -2.89 -10.90 6.47
CA ILE A 185 -4.09 -10.49 7.22
C ILE A 185 -5.14 -9.91 6.28
N LEU A 186 -4.76 -8.99 5.40
CA LEU A 186 -5.69 -8.37 4.45
C LEU A 186 -6.28 -9.39 3.48
N THR A 187 -5.45 -10.31 2.97
CA THR A 187 -5.91 -11.40 2.10
C THR A 187 -6.93 -12.28 2.80
N LEU A 188 -6.69 -12.64 4.07
CA LEU A 188 -7.64 -13.42 4.86
C LEU A 188 -8.94 -12.66 5.10
N ILE A 189 -8.87 -11.37 5.44
CA ILE A 189 -10.05 -10.52 5.61
C ILE A 189 -10.85 -10.47 4.31
N MET A 190 -10.21 -10.20 3.18
CA MET A 190 -10.89 -10.04 1.89
C MET A 190 -11.43 -11.37 1.33
N SER A 191 -10.73 -12.49 1.55
CA SER A 191 -11.12 -13.79 0.96
C SER A 191 -12.00 -14.66 1.87
N LYS A 192 -11.95 -14.47 3.18
CA LYS A 192 -12.57 -15.39 4.16
C LYS A 192 -13.67 -14.75 5.02
N THR A 193 -13.87 -13.42 4.93
CA THR A 193 -14.87 -12.75 5.76
C THR A 193 -16.08 -12.25 4.96
N SER A 194 -17.21 -12.06 5.65
CA SER A 194 -18.39 -11.42 5.06
C SER A 194 -18.12 -9.98 4.62
N PHE A 195 -17.14 -9.30 5.24
CA PHE A 195 -16.74 -7.96 4.86
C PHE A 195 -16.14 -7.96 3.45
N GLY A 196 -15.15 -8.83 3.18
CA GLY A 196 -14.53 -8.94 1.86
C GLY A 196 -15.56 -9.27 0.77
N ASN A 197 -16.46 -10.23 1.02
CA ASN A 197 -17.52 -10.56 0.07
C ASN A 197 -18.43 -9.35 -0.24
N LYS A 198 -18.77 -8.53 0.77
CA LYS A 198 -19.57 -7.31 0.56
C LYS A 198 -18.81 -6.30 -0.29
N VAL A 199 -17.51 -6.10 -0.04
CA VAL A 199 -16.66 -5.20 -0.83
C VAL A 199 -16.65 -5.60 -2.30
N TYR A 200 -16.43 -6.88 -2.60
CA TYR A 200 -16.49 -7.41 -3.98
C TYR A 200 -17.86 -7.20 -4.64
N LEU A 201 -18.94 -7.47 -3.93
CA LEU A 201 -20.30 -7.31 -4.45
C LEU A 201 -20.60 -5.83 -4.76
N VAL A 202 -20.26 -4.92 -3.84
CA VAL A 202 -20.44 -3.48 -4.04
C VAL A 202 -19.62 -2.98 -5.22
N GLY A 203 -18.35 -3.41 -5.32
CA GLY A 203 -17.47 -3.03 -6.42
C GLY A 203 -17.95 -3.52 -7.79
N THR A 204 -18.56 -4.71 -7.84
CA THR A 204 -19.11 -5.25 -9.08
C THR A 204 -20.37 -4.49 -9.53
N ASN A 205 -21.32 -4.27 -8.62
CA ASN A 205 -22.53 -3.50 -8.91
C ASN A 205 -23.19 -2.99 -7.61
N ALA A 206 -22.91 -1.74 -7.27
CA ALA A 206 -23.46 -1.10 -6.06
C ALA A 206 -24.99 -1.06 -6.04
N LYS A 207 -25.66 -0.87 -7.20
CA LYS A 207 -27.12 -0.86 -7.27
C LYS A 207 -27.71 -2.22 -6.94
N SER A 208 -27.20 -3.29 -7.57
CA SER A 208 -27.65 -4.67 -7.31
C SER A 208 -27.39 -5.07 -5.86
N SER A 209 -26.24 -4.68 -5.29
CA SER A 209 -25.89 -4.93 -3.90
C SER A 209 -26.87 -4.27 -2.92
N LYS A 210 -27.30 -3.04 -3.22
CA LYS A 210 -28.31 -2.34 -2.43
C LYS A 210 -29.67 -3.06 -2.46
N PHE A 211 -30.09 -3.57 -3.63
CA PHE A 211 -31.33 -4.38 -3.74
C PHE A 211 -31.23 -5.71 -3.00
N ALA A 212 -30.04 -6.29 -2.88
CA ALA A 212 -29.76 -7.47 -2.07
C ALA A 212 -29.67 -7.19 -0.56
N GLY A 213 -29.98 -5.95 -0.10
CA GLY A 213 -29.97 -5.56 1.30
C GLY A 213 -28.58 -5.24 1.89
N ILE A 214 -27.55 -5.09 1.05
CA ILE A 214 -26.20 -4.72 1.49
C ILE A 214 -26.16 -3.20 1.71
N ASN A 215 -25.70 -2.78 2.88
CA ASN A 215 -25.42 -1.37 3.11
C ASN A 215 -24.21 -0.94 2.29
N VAL A 216 -24.42 -0.06 1.32
CA VAL A 216 -23.38 0.47 0.38
C VAL A 216 -22.78 1.79 0.88
N LYS A 217 -23.20 2.28 2.08
CA LYS A 217 -22.68 3.53 2.67
C LYS A 217 -21.65 3.25 3.74
#